data_052fba09a125c6a85a680f3d8b8c4455
#
_entry.id   052fba09a125c6a85a680f3d8b8c4455
#
_cell.length_a   1.000
_cell.length_b   1.000
_cell.length_c   1.000
_cell.angle_alpha   90.00
_cell.angle_beta   90.00
_cell.angle_gamma   90.00
#
_symmetry.space_group_name_H-M   'P 1'
#
loop_
_entity.id
_entity.type
_entity.pdbx_description
1 polymer ?
#
loop_
_entity_poly.entity_id
_entity_poly.type
_entity_poly.pdbx_seq_one_letter_code
_entity_poly.pdbx_strand_id
1 'polypeptide(L)'
;MNNFTIFASMNNTKEIECKIFDVFSKGFAIEKNENNYLIKSKALFNKYKLMVRVMSEDTDSEYFVNNIPGMMSYYNSIPFEDNHLKELVLTQISVLNTVIAIECEKEIKDEQMQLCLSLLLTIGGIGFLPNGTLLDKEGAVIVYPDGQSGPSNFRPYACTQKVRGQEATSEEGHQRKNKTIAYLKENGIPYTDSLPQLPPIGACQLKAKEDIARRAVALLFVIQFACDVAQGENVEESRDFFINMLHKYEVEANLTDNERAFLYDQQPNAQEAINISWQYEAYWILIWVLGFVKELDFPDEVCDCEYAIQVISNCETFEQFYLQIMMRSQKEIMDEADKIFRLHWACVDNRIQERPAPVGMNESIVMERRRALFWLIGHQNEEWETISMDT
;
A
#
# COMPACT_ATOMS: atom_id res chain seq x y z
N MET A 1 33.02 7.47 -11.15
CA MET A 1 31.55 7.56 -11.04
C MET A 1 31.10 8.91 -11.57
N ASN A 2 30.21 8.95 -12.56
CA ASN A 2 29.85 10.19 -13.27
C ASN A 2 28.43 10.66 -12.95
N ASN A 3 27.64 9.87 -12.25
CA ASN A 3 26.26 10.17 -11.92
C ASN A 3 25.93 9.82 -10.47
N PHE A 4 24.96 10.52 -9.94
CA PHE A 4 24.34 10.30 -8.66
C PHE A 4 22.83 10.53 -8.81
N THR A 5 22.01 9.65 -8.27
CA THR A 5 20.55 9.80 -8.40
C THR A 5 19.91 9.88 -7.03
N ILE A 6 19.00 10.82 -6.85
CA ILE A 6 18.16 10.95 -5.66
C ILE A 6 16.76 10.50 -6.05
N PHE A 7 16.21 9.56 -5.32
CA PHE A 7 14.80 9.17 -5.38
C PHE A 7 14.08 9.70 -4.15
N ALA A 8 12.90 10.26 -4.34
CA ALA A 8 12.15 10.85 -3.25
C ALA A 8 10.64 10.61 -3.41
N SER A 9 9.94 10.73 -2.29
CA SER A 9 8.50 10.82 -2.24
C SER A 9 8.11 12.24 -1.80
N MET A 10 7.52 13.04 -2.70
CA MET A 10 7.28 14.48 -2.49
C MET A 10 5.86 14.88 -2.83
N ASN A 11 5.27 15.72 -1.97
CA ASN A 11 3.94 16.31 -2.20
C ASN A 11 3.96 17.45 -3.21
N ASN A 12 5.07 18.17 -3.31
CA ASN A 12 5.16 19.37 -4.13
C ASN A 12 6.51 19.42 -4.84
N THR A 13 6.51 19.03 -6.11
CA THR A 13 7.73 19.05 -6.95
C THR A 13 8.26 20.46 -7.24
N LYS A 14 7.42 21.51 -7.06
CA LYS A 14 7.87 22.90 -7.23
C LYS A 14 8.87 23.35 -6.14
N GLU A 15 8.84 22.71 -4.98
CA GLU A 15 9.82 22.97 -3.91
C GLU A 15 11.23 22.52 -4.27
N ILE A 16 11.37 21.56 -5.20
CA ILE A 16 12.67 21.05 -5.63
C ILE A 16 13.52 22.16 -6.22
N GLU A 17 12.91 23.04 -7.02
CA GLU A 17 13.62 24.19 -7.60
C GLU A 17 14.25 25.07 -6.51
N CYS A 18 13.46 25.46 -5.49
CA CYS A 18 13.98 26.23 -4.37
C CYS A 18 15.14 25.49 -3.68
N LYS A 19 15.00 24.21 -3.44
CA LYS A 19 16.01 23.37 -2.79
C LYS A 19 17.30 23.26 -3.62
N ILE A 20 17.20 23.15 -4.95
CA ILE A 20 18.35 23.19 -5.86
C ILE A 20 19.05 24.56 -5.76
N PHE A 21 18.28 25.65 -5.80
CA PHE A 21 18.85 26.99 -5.68
C PHE A 21 19.50 27.20 -4.32
N ASP A 22 18.93 26.73 -3.22
CA ASP A 22 19.50 26.83 -1.87
C ASP A 22 20.86 26.16 -1.76
N VAL A 23 21.00 24.94 -2.33
CA VAL A 23 22.26 24.19 -2.31
C VAL A 23 23.31 24.81 -3.21
N PHE A 24 22.93 25.27 -4.41
CA PHE A 24 23.89 25.71 -5.46
C PHE A 24 23.97 27.24 -5.63
N SER A 25 23.26 28.07 -4.84
CA SER A 25 23.30 29.52 -4.99
C SER A 25 24.69 30.13 -4.70
N LYS A 26 25.42 29.53 -3.78
CA LYS A 26 26.77 30.02 -3.40
C LYS A 26 27.86 29.33 -4.23
N GLY A 27 28.55 30.10 -5.05
CA GLY A 27 29.70 29.60 -5.84
C GLY A 27 29.37 29.02 -7.21
N PHE A 28 28.10 29.00 -7.61
CA PHE A 28 27.68 28.48 -8.92
C PHE A 28 26.83 29.47 -9.71
N ALA A 29 26.82 29.30 -11.02
CA ALA A 29 25.82 29.87 -11.94
C ALA A 29 24.84 28.75 -12.31
N ILE A 30 23.55 29.01 -12.19
CA ILE A 30 22.49 28.07 -12.50
C ILE A 30 21.76 28.56 -13.74
N GLU A 31 21.72 27.74 -14.78
CA GLU A 31 20.93 27.94 -15.97
C GLU A 31 19.80 26.94 -16.00
N LYS A 32 18.56 27.39 -15.98
CA LYS A 32 17.37 26.51 -15.99
C LYS A 32 16.77 26.43 -17.38
N ASN A 33 16.44 25.23 -17.82
CA ASN A 33 15.62 24.95 -18.98
C ASN A 33 14.60 23.88 -18.62
N GLU A 34 13.33 24.28 -18.42
CA GLU A 34 12.27 23.42 -17.92
C GLU A 34 12.66 22.71 -16.61
N ASN A 35 12.75 21.38 -16.62
CA ASN A 35 13.12 20.55 -15.47
C ASN A 35 14.62 20.19 -15.44
N ASN A 36 15.44 20.84 -16.29
CA ASN A 36 16.88 20.65 -16.35
C ASN A 36 17.62 21.89 -15.84
N TYR A 37 18.62 21.66 -14.99
CA TYR A 37 19.44 22.71 -14.38
C TYR A 37 20.90 22.46 -14.74
N LEU A 38 21.51 23.38 -15.47
CA LEU A 38 22.94 23.35 -15.72
C LEU A 38 23.65 24.21 -14.67
N ILE A 39 24.39 23.56 -13.79
CA ILE A 39 25.08 24.16 -12.65
C ILE A 39 26.56 24.28 -13.01
N LYS A 40 27.07 25.50 -13.10
CA LYS A 40 28.44 25.84 -13.50
C LYS A 40 29.21 26.41 -12.31
N SER A 41 30.34 25.78 -11.93
CA SER A 41 31.23 26.33 -10.91
C SER A 41 31.78 27.68 -11.32
N LYS A 42 31.73 28.67 -10.43
CA LYS A 42 32.35 29.99 -10.59
C LYS A 42 33.82 30.04 -10.10
N ALA A 43 34.37 28.92 -9.64
CA ALA A 43 35.75 28.83 -9.20
C ALA A 43 36.72 29.23 -10.29
N LEU A 44 37.83 29.87 -9.93
CA LEU A 44 38.89 30.27 -10.87
C LEU A 44 39.65 29.04 -11.40
N PHE A 45 39.82 28.03 -10.55
CA PHE A 45 40.45 26.76 -10.85
C PHE A 45 39.49 25.61 -10.65
N ASN A 46 39.68 24.46 -11.28
CA ASN A 46 38.85 23.25 -11.19
C ASN A 46 37.38 23.49 -11.58
N LYS A 47 37.15 24.18 -12.71
CA LYS A 47 35.81 24.38 -13.25
C LYS A 47 35.18 23.04 -13.63
N TYR A 48 33.95 22.85 -13.18
CA TYR A 48 33.12 21.71 -13.56
C TYR A 48 31.66 22.15 -13.78
N LYS A 49 30.92 21.26 -14.40
CA LYS A 49 29.48 21.43 -14.64
C LYS A 49 28.75 20.19 -14.14
N LEU A 50 27.62 20.42 -13.52
CA LEU A 50 26.67 19.39 -13.18
C LEU A 50 25.38 19.63 -13.98
N MET A 51 24.85 18.58 -14.58
CA MET A 51 23.51 18.56 -15.14
C MET A 51 22.60 17.92 -14.10
N VAL A 52 21.60 18.66 -13.66
CA VAL A 52 20.58 18.15 -12.74
C VAL A 52 19.27 18.09 -13.50
N ARG A 53 18.71 16.90 -13.64
CA ARG A 53 17.40 16.66 -14.26
C ARG A 53 16.40 16.22 -13.20
N VAL A 54 15.27 16.89 -13.15
CA VAL A 54 14.16 16.57 -12.25
C VAL A 54 13.06 15.90 -13.06
N MET A 55 12.61 14.74 -12.59
CA MET A 55 11.47 13.99 -13.16
C MET A 55 10.46 13.73 -12.05
N SER A 56 9.19 13.82 -12.35
CA SER A 56 8.11 13.46 -11.44
C SER A 56 7.12 12.50 -12.11
N GLU A 57 6.42 11.74 -11.31
CA GLU A 57 5.40 10.80 -11.80
C GLU A 57 4.33 11.55 -12.63
N ASP A 58 4.01 12.80 -12.25
CA ASP A 58 3.02 13.63 -12.97
C ASP A 58 3.51 14.08 -14.36
N THR A 59 4.81 14.32 -14.54
CA THR A 59 5.38 14.85 -15.79
C THR A 59 6.07 13.80 -16.65
N ASP A 60 6.56 12.72 -16.04
CA ASP A 60 7.35 11.68 -16.67
C ASP A 60 6.79 10.29 -16.33
N SER A 61 5.48 10.09 -16.35
CA SER A 61 4.78 8.87 -15.91
C SER A 61 5.35 7.59 -16.52
N GLU A 62 5.72 7.60 -17.81
CA GLU A 62 6.33 6.45 -18.48
C GLU A 62 7.65 6.00 -17.82
N TYR A 63 8.45 6.95 -17.33
CA TYR A 63 9.66 6.64 -16.59
C TYR A 63 9.36 5.84 -15.33
N PHE A 64 8.35 6.28 -14.55
CA PHE A 64 8.01 5.65 -13.27
C PHE A 64 7.37 4.26 -13.47
N VAL A 65 6.47 4.11 -14.44
CA VAL A 65 5.86 2.82 -14.78
C VAL A 65 6.90 1.78 -15.17
N ASN A 66 7.98 2.18 -15.84
CA ASN A 66 9.00 1.23 -16.29
C ASN A 66 10.12 1.00 -15.26
N ASN A 67 10.55 2.04 -14.55
CA ASN A 67 11.76 1.97 -13.72
C ASN A 67 11.49 1.59 -12.26
N ILE A 68 10.36 2.02 -11.66
CA ILE A 68 10.06 1.65 -10.27
C ILE A 68 9.84 0.15 -10.11
N PRO A 69 9.05 -0.55 -10.95
CA PRO A 69 8.95 -2.00 -10.90
C PRO A 69 10.29 -2.72 -11.14
N GLY A 70 11.12 -2.17 -12.04
CA GLY A 70 12.48 -2.69 -12.26
C GLY A 70 13.36 -2.59 -11.02
N MET A 71 13.31 -1.45 -10.32
CA MET A 71 14.03 -1.23 -9.06
C MET A 71 13.49 -2.13 -7.95
N MET A 72 12.17 -2.30 -7.84
CA MET A 72 11.53 -3.26 -6.93
C MET A 72 12.03 -4.69 -7.18
N SER A 73 12.00 -5.14 -8.43
CA SER A 73 12.47 -6.47 -8.82
C SER A 73 13.94 -6.69 -8.49
N TYR A 74 14.78 -5.69 -8.76
CA TYR A 74 16.21 -5.73 -8.46
C TYR A 74 16.47 -5.92 -6.97
N TYR A 75 15.93 -5.04 -6.10
CA TYR A 75 16.15 -5.16 -4.66
C TYR A 75 15.45 -6.36 -4.04
N ASN A 76 14.33 -6.82 -4.62
CA ASN A 76 13.71 -8.07 -4.17
C ASN A 76 14.59 -9.31 -4.49
N SER A 77 15.38 -9.28 -5.55
CA SER A 77 16.29 -10.37 -5.93
C SER A 77 17.57 -10.44 -5.12
N ILE A 78 17.98 -9.35 -4.47
CA ILE A 78 19.20 -9.31 -3.64
C ILE A 78 19.01 -10.13 -2.36
N PRO A 79 19.97 -10.95 -1.96
CA PRO A 79 19.92 -11.70 -0.70
C PRO A 79 20.30 -10.77 0.48
N PHE A 80 19.33 -10.03 1.00
CA PHE A 80 19.56 -9.18 2.17
C PHE A 80 19.93 -10.01 3.39
N GLU A 81 20.91 -9.54 4.16
CA GLU A 81 21.25 -10.11 5.46
C GLU A 81 20.14 -9.90 6.48
N ASP A 82 19.42 -8.77 6.39
CA ASP A 82 18.29 -8.40 7.22
C ASP A 82 17.00 -8.31 6.39
N ASN A 83 16.08 -9.27 6.59
CA ASN A 83 14.80 -9.30 5.90
C ASN A 83 13.91 -8.11 6.27
N HIS A 84 13.98 -7.61 7.50
CA HIS A 84 13.22 -6.42 7.89
C HIS A 84 13.71 -5.18 7.14
N LEU A 85 15.02 -4.99 7.01
CA LEU A 85 15.57 -3.92 6.18
C LEU A 85 15.15 -4.04 4.71
N LYS A 86 15.07 -5.26 4.17
CA LYS A 86 14.55 -5.52 2.83
C LYS A 86 13.13 -5.00 2.66
N GLU A 87 12.23 -5.32 3.60
CA GLU A 87 10.85 -4.84 3.59
C GLU A 87 10.77 -3.31 3.64
N LEU A 88 11.58 -2.66 4.48
CA LEU A 88 11.63 -1.20 4.56
C LEU A 88 12.11 -0.58 3.23
N VAL A 89 13.13 -1.15 2.59
CA VAL A 89 13.65 -0.68 1.30
C VAL A 89 12.59 -0.84 0.21
N LEU A 90 11.95 -1.99 0.12
CA LEU A 90 10.88 -2.24 -0.86
C LEU A 90 9.67 -1.30 -0.63
N THR A 91 9.29 -1.09 0.62
CA THR A 91 8.26 -0.11 0.99
C THR A 91 8.62 1.30 0.52
N GLN A 92 9.88 1.74 0.72
CA GLN A 92 10.31 3.05 0.23
C GLN A 92 10.26 3.14 -1.29
N ILE A 93 10.70 2.11 -2.00
CA ILE A 93 10.71 2.12 -3.47
C ILE A 93 9.29 2.24 -4.02
N SER A 94 8.31 1.56 -3.42
CA SER A 94 6.91 1.56 -3.87
C SER A 94 6.24 2.95 -3.81
N VAL A 95 6.74 3.84 -2.96
CA VAL A 95 6.16 5.19 -2.76
C VAL A 95 6.96 6.31 -3.43
N LEU A 96 8.00 5.99 -4.20
CA LEU A 96 8.79 6.99 -4.92
C LEU A 96 7.99 7.60 -6.07
N ASN A 97 7.97 8.93 -6.14
CA ASN A 97 7.26 9.70 -7.17
C ASN A 97 8.12 10.80 -7.80
N THR A 98 9.38 10.92 -7.39
CA THR A 98 10.29 11.98 -7.81
C THR A 98 11.69 11.43 -7.96
N VAL A 99 12.36 11.81 -9.04
CA VAL A 99 13.74 11.45 -9.35
C VAL A 99 14.54 12.69 -9.70
N ILE A 100 15.70 12.83 -9.10
CA ILE A 100 16.66 13.89 -9.40
C ILE A 100 17.95 13.22 -9.86
N ALA A 101 18.20 13.22 -11.16
CA ALA A 101 19.43 12.68 -11.76
C ALA A 101 20.49 13.79 -11.83
N ILE A 102 21.67 13.53 -11.28
CA ILE A 102 22.80 14.44 -11.28
C ILE A 102 23.93 13.80 -12.08
N GLU A 103 24.33 14.45 -13.15
CA GLU A 103 25.40 13.97 -14.03
C GLU A 103 26.53 14.99 -14.06
N CYS A 104 27.77 14.49 -14.06
CA CYS A 104 28.97 15.28 -14.22
C CYS A 104 29.69 14.87 -15.52
N GLU A 105 30.21 15.85 -16.28
CA GLU A 105 31.01 15.58 -17.48
C GLU A 105 32.26 14.73 -17.17
N LYS A 106 32.74 14.78 -15.95
CA LYS A 106 33.89 14.03 -15.42
C LYS A 106 33.47 13.21 -14.22
N GLU A 107 34.40 12.41 -13.73
CA GLU A 107 34.20 11.69 -12.49
C GLU A 107 33.86 12.63 -11.33
N ILE A 108 32.80 12.30 -10.57
CA ILE A 108 32.39 13.01 -9.37
C ILE A 108 33.47 12.84 -8.32
N LYS A 109 34.07 13.94 -7.90
CA LYS A 109 35.08 13.98 -6.83
C LYS A 109 34.41 14.30 -5.50
N ASP A 110 35.16 14.29 -4.42
CA ASP A 110 34.68 14.52 -3.05
C ASP A 110 33.87 15.82 -2.90
N GLU A 111 34.34 16.91 -3.53
CA GLU A 111 33.64 18.21 -3.49
C GLU A 111 32.24 18.13 -4.15
N GLN A 112 32.14 17.53 -5.33
CA GLN A 112 30.87 17.35 -6.02
C GLN A 112 29.98 16.35 -5.27
N MET A 113 30.56 15.30 -4.68
CA MET A 113 29.83 14.34 -3.88
C MET A 113 29.21 15.02 -2.65
N GLN A 114 29.93 15.90 -1.96
CA GLN A 114 29.37 16.66 -0.84
C GLN A 114 28.19 17.53 -1.25
N LEU A 115 28.21 18.09 -2.47
CA LEU A 115 27.06 18.84 -2.99
C LEU A 115 25.86 17.94 -3.31
N CYS A 116 26.13 16.74 -3.87
CA CYS A 116 25.08 15.74 -4.10
C CYS A 116 24.44 15.28 -2.78
N LEU A 117 25.25 15.03 -1.75
CA LEU A 117 24.78 14.65 -0.41
C LEU A 117 24.03 15.82 0.28
N SER A 118 24.47 17.07 0.09
CA SER A 118 23.75 18.22 0.60
C SER A 118 22.37 18.39 -0.04
N LEU A 119 22.27 18.10 -1.35
CA LEU A 119 20.99 18.08 -2.03
C LEU A 119 20.12 16.92 -1.55
N LEU A 120 20.69 15.71 -1.39
CA LEU A 120 20.02 14.54 -0.84
C LEU A 120 19.41 14.85 0.54
N LEU A 121 20.19 15.43 1.44
CA LEU A 121 19.74 15.84 2.77
C LEU A 121 18.59 16.86 2.69
N THR A 122 18.72 17.87 1.82
CA THR A 122 17.72 18.93 1.64
C THR A 122 16.42 18.40 1.05
N ILE A 123 16.50 17.43 0.13
CA ILE A 123 15.35 16.76 -0.48
C ILE A 123 14.68 15.80 0.53
N GLY A 124 15.48 15.06 1.31
CA GLY A 124 14.99 14.06 2.27
C GLY A 124 14.67 12.72 1.62
N GLY A 125 15.30 12.40 0.48
CA GLY A 125 15.10 11.15 -0.27
C GLY A 125 16.09 10.06 0.08
N ILE A 126 16.23 9.09 -0.84
CA ILE A 126 17.29 8.07 -0.84
C ILE A 126 18.26 8.33 -1.99
N GLY A 127 19.56 8.17 -1.72
CA GLY A 127 20.60 8.27 -2.73
C GLY A 127 20.88 6.92 -3.38
N PHE A 128 21.03 6.90 -4.70
CA PHE A 128 21.38 5.71 -5.46
C PHE A 128 22.72 5.91 -6.16
N LEU A 129 23.68 5.02 -5.88
CA LEU A 129 24.96 4.98 -6.54
C LEU A 129 24.94 4.01 -7.73
N PRO A 130 25.71 4.25 -8.80
CA PRO A 130 25.71 3.41 -10.01
C PRO A 130 26.06 1.94 -9.79
N ASN A 131 26.71 1.61 -8.67
CA ASN A 131 26.98 0.23 -8.29
C ASN A 131 25.82 -0.48 -7.61
N GLY A 132 24.67 0.21 -7.39
CA GLY A 132 23.53 -0.37 -6.70
C GLY A 132 23.49 -0.14 -5.18
N THR A 133 24.43 0.63 -4.61
CA THR A 133 24.37 0.99 -3.19
C THR A 133 23.28 2.04 -2.96
N LEU A 134 22.46 1.83 -1.92
CA LEU A 134 21.49 2.83 -1.43
C LEU A 134 22.04 3.59 -0.24
N LEU A 135 21.77 4.90 -0.23
CA LEU A 135 22.12 5.82 0.85
C LEU A 135 20.83 6.41 1.44
N ASP A 136 20.82 6.65 2.74
CA ASP A 136 19.79 7.46 3.38
C ASP A 136 19.99 8.95 3.12
N LYS A 137 19.09 9.78 3.64
CA LYS A 137 19.14 11.24 3.44
C LYS A 137 20.38 11.90 4.05
N GLU A 138 20.99 11.29 5.06
CA GLU A 138 22.24 11.74 5.68
C GLU A 138 23.49 11.25 4.92
N GLY A 139 23.31 10.39 3.90
CA GLY A 139 24.39 9.82 3.11
C GLY A 139 25.01 8.55 3.71
N ALA A 140 24.44 8.01 4.79
CA ALA A 140 24.86 6.71 5.31
C ALA A 140 24.31 5.57 4.45
N VAL A 141 25.10 4.50 4.31
CA VAL A 141 24.70 3.35 3.50
C VAL A 141 23.53 2.62 4.19
N ILE A 142 22.45 2.43 3.44
CA ILE A 142 21.32 1.58 3.82
C ILE A 142 21.66 0.12 3.53
N VAL A 143 21.99 -0.17 2.27
CA VAL A 143 22.31 -1.51 1.79
C VAL A 143 23.33 -1.45 0.66
N TYR A 144 24.25 -2.41 0.66
CA TYR A 144 25.22 -2.62 -0.40
C TYR A 144 24.66 -3.51 -1.52
N PRO A 145 25.31 -3.54 -2.71
CA PRO A 145 24.83 -4.33 -3.85
C PRO A 145 24.76 -5.84 -3.62
N ASP A 146 25.50 -6.34 -2.64
CA ASP A 146 25.56 -7.76 -2.24
C ASP A 146 24.53 -8.12 -1.16
N GLY A 147 23.74 -7.14 -0.68
CA GLY A 147 22.72 -7.31 0.35
C GLY A 147 23.22 -7.10 1.78
N GLN A 148 24.48 -6.78 1.98
CA GLN A 148 25.00 -6.42 3.32
C GLN A 148 24.34 -5.12 3.80
N SER A 149 23.94 -5.12 5.07
CA SER A 149 23.36 -3.93 5.72
C SER A 149 24.43 -2.87 5.97
N GLY A 150 24.11 -1.61 5.66
CA GLY A 150 24.96 -0.47 6.02
C GLY A 150 24.68 0.03 7.44
N PRO A 151 25.39 1.10 7.87
CA PRO A 151 25.25 1.68 9.20
C PRO A 151 24.02 2.58 9.39
N SER A 152 23.16 2.72 8.37
CA SER A 152 21.99 3.58 8.39
C SER A 152 20.87 3.04 9.30
N ASN A 153 20.23 3.93 10.06
CA ASN A 153 18.98 3.67 10.77
C ASN A 153 17.79 4.05 9.89
N PHE A 154 17.76 3.51 8.67
CA PHE A 154 16.79 3.87 7.67
C PHE A 154 15.34 3.62 8.10
N ARG A 155 14.47 4.60 7.83
CA ARG A 155 13.01 4.49 7.96
C ARG A 155 12.36 5.00 6.69
N PRO A 156 11.38 4.30 6.11
CA PRO A 156 10.66 4.77 4.93
C PRO A 156 9.91 6.06 5.20
N TYR A 157 9.81 6.87 4.17
CA TYR A 157 9.00 8.08 4.15
C TYR A 157 8.17 8.14 2.87
N ALA A 158 6.88 8.30 3.01
CA ALA A 158 5.96 8.51 1.90
C ALA A 158 5.32 9.90 1.98
N CYS A 159 5.20 10.55 0.84
CA CYS A 159 4.40 11.77 0.77
C CYS A 159 2.91 11.43 0.76
N THR A 160 2.12 12.32 1.35
CA THR A 160 0.68 12.14 1.44
C THR A 160 -0.04 12.28 0.09
N GLN A 161 0.58 12.88 -0.93
CA GLN A 161 -0.01 12.98 -2.27
C GLN A 161 -0.03 11.65 -3.01
N LYS A 162 0.95 10.76 -2.79
CA LYS A 162 0.92 9.43 -3.40
C LYS A 162 -0.20 8.55 -2.81
N VAL A 163 -0.53 8.79 -1.54
CA VAL A 163 -1.70 8.19 -0.87
C VAL A 163 -2.99 8.91 -1.29
N ARG A 164 -2.87 10.17 -1.73
CA ARG A 164 -4.04 11.02 -1.99
C ARG A 164 -4.72 10.75 -3.31
N GLY A 165 -4.27 9.92 -4.24
CA GLY A 165 -4.97 9.81 -5.52
C GLY A 165 -5.71 11.12 -5.90
N GLN A 166 -5.94 11.48 -7.10
CA GLN A 166 -6.64 12.72 -7.46
C GLN A 166 -8.14 12.69 -7.08
N GLU A 167 -8.46 12.29 -5.85
CA GLU A 167 -9.84 12.24 -5.39
C GLU A 167 -10.34 13.67 -5.12
N ALA A 168 -11.41 14.02 -5.81
CA ALA A 168 -12.07 15.31 -5.65
C ALA A 168 -12.41 15.53 -4.17
N THR A 169 -11.84 16.58 -3.58
CA THR A 169 -12.21 16.99 -2.23
C THR A 169 -13.67 17.41 -2.22
N SER A 170 -14.44 16.92 -1.25
CA SER A 170 -15.85 17.25 -1.10
C SER A 170 -16.15 17.61 0.35
N GLU A 171 -17.17 18.44 0.54
CA GLU A 171 -17.67 18.78 1.88
C GLU A 171 -18.13 17.52 2.63
N GLU A 172 -18.79 16.60 1.94
CA GLU A 172 -19.24 15.32 2.49
C GLU A 172 -18.05 14.45 2.95
N GLY A 173 -17.03 14.31 2.10
CA GLY A 173 -15.82 13.57 2.45
C GLY A 173 -15.06 14.22 3.60
N HIS A 174 -15.03 15.55 3.66
CA HIS A 174 -14.43 16.29 4.77
C HIS A 174 -15.17 16.06 6.09
N GLN A 175 -16.49 16.11 6.08
CA GLN A 175 -17.32 15.82 7.26
C GLN A 175 -17.14 14.37 7.74
N ARG A 176 -17.11 13.41 6.83
CA ARG A 176 -16.84 11.99 7.14
C ARG A 176 -15.48 11.83 7.82
N LYS A 177 -14.41 12.37 7.21
CA LYS A 177 -13.06 12.40 7.77
C LYS A 177 -13.03 12.97 9.19
N ASN A 178 -13.63 14.15 9.39
CA ASN A 178 -13.65 14.81 10.70
C ASN A 178 -14.39 14.00 11.76
N LYS A 179 -15.51 13.35 11.38
CA LYS A 179 -16.26 12.45 12.25
C LYS A 179 -15.38 11.28 12.70
N THR A 180 -14.66 10.66 11.77
CA THR A 180 -13.75 9.55 12.10
C THR A 180 -12.59 10.04 12.98
N ILE A 181 -11.96 11.18 12.67
CA ILE A 181 -10.88 11.74 13.50
C ILE A 181 -11.37 12.04 14.92
N ALA A 182 -12.59 12.56 15.09
CA ALA A 182 -13.17 12.76 16.41
C ALA A 182 -13.30 11.44 17.18
N TYR A 183 -13.82 10.40 16.53
CA TYR A 183 -13.89 9.05 17.10
C TYR A 183 -12.51 8.53 17.53
N LEU A 184 -11.46 8.69 16.68
CA LEU A 184 -10.12 8.24 17.02
C LEU A 184 -9.56 8.97 18.24
N LYS A 185 -9.77 10.29 18.32
CA LYS A 185 -9.37 11.12 19.47
C LYS A 185 -10.03 10.65 20.76
N GLU A 186 -11.33 10.43 20.74
CA GLU A 186 -12.12 9.98 21.89
C GLU A 186 -11.66 8.62 22.41
N ASN A 187 -11.16 7.74 21.52
CA ASN A 187 -10.70 6.41 21.86
C ASN A 187 -9.18 6.30 22.05
N GLY A 188 -8.45 7.43 22.03
CA GLY A 188 -6.99 7.44 22.25
C GLY A 188 -6.19 6.75 21.12
N ILE A 189 -6.75 6.67 19.91
CA ILE A 189 -6.11 6.06 18.75
C ILE A 189 -5.30 7.13 17.99
N PRO A 190 -4.03 6.86 17.63
CA PRO A 190 -3.25 7.75 16.79
C PRO A 190 -3.92 8.07 15.46
N TYR A 191 -3.78 9.29 15.00
CA TYR A 191 -4.34 9.74 13.73
C TYR A 191 -3.43 10.78 13.07
N THR A 192 -3.64 11.01 11.78
CA THR A 192 -3.02 12.12 11.05
C THR A 192 -4.07 12.86 10.24
N ASP A 193 -3.95 14.21 10.22
CA ASP A 193 -4.79 15.06 9.37
C ASP A 193 -4.37 15.00 7.90
N SER A 194 -3.19 14.44 7.59
CA SER A 194 -2.65 14.35 6.24
C SER A 194 -3.24 13.23 5.41
N LEU A 195 -3.82 12.17 6.01
CA LEU A 195 -4.55 11.16 5.24
C LEU A 195 -5.68 11.79 4.43
N PRO A 196 -5.86 11.39 3.16
CA PRO A 196 -6.91 11.95 2.31
C PRO A 196 -8.30 11.62 2.86
N GLN A 197 -9.29 12.35 2.37
CA GLN A 197 -10.68 11.94 2.48
C GLN A 197 -11.00 10.89 1.41
N LEU A 198 -11.88 9.94 1.71
CA LEU A 198 -12.44 9.08 0.68
C LEU A 198 -13.41 9.88 -0.23
N PRO A 199 -13.65 9.44 -1.47
CA PRO A 199 -14.53 10.11 -2.41
C PRO A 199 -15.93 10.38 -1.84
N PRO A 200 -16.65 11.37 -2.38
CA PRO A 200 -18.07 11.54 -2.05
C PRO A 200 -18.89 10.35 -2.56
N ILE A 201 -20.02 10.07 -1.93
CA ILE A 201 -20.91 8.96 -2.28
C ILE A 201 -21.23 8.94 -3.78
N GLY A 202 -21.53 10.10 -4.37
CA GLY A 202 -21.86 10.20 -5.80
C GLY A 202 -20.72 9.90 -6.78
N ALA A 203 -19.47 9.85 -6.31
CA ALA A 203 -18.30 9.49 -7.12
C ALA A 203 -17.86 8.03 -6.90
N CYS A 204 -18.41 7.32 -5.91
CA CYS A 204 -18.12 5.93 -5.66
C CYS A 204 -18.96 5.00 -6.53
N GLN A 205 -18.31 3.99 -7.10
CA GLN A 205 -18.97 2.90 -7.83
C GLN A 205 -19.11 1.68 -6.92
N LEU A 206 -20.12 1.70 -6.05
CA LEU A 206 -20.38 0.55 -5.19
C LEU A 206 -20.65 -0.69 -6.04
N LYS A 207 -20.04 -1.81 -5.68
CA LYS A 207 -20.30 -3.11 -6.32
C LYS A 207 -21.79 -3.45 -6.24
N ALA A 208 -22.32 -4.12 -7.26
CA ALA A 208 -23.73 -4.48 -7.28
C ALA A 208 -24.07 -5.51 -6.18
N LYS A 209 -25.29 -5.44 -5.66
CA LYS A 209 -25.79 -6.38 -4.62
C LYS A 209 -25.50 -7.84 -4.95
N GLU A 210 -25.73 -8.23 -6.21
CA GLU A 210 -25.53 -9.60 -6.66
C GLU A 210 -24.04 -9.98 -6.65
N ASP A 211 -23.15 -9.09 -7.12
CA ASP A 211 -21.71 -9.33 -7.12
C ASP A 211 -21.17 -9.51 -5.69
N ILE A 212 -21.64 -8.68 -4.76
CA ILE A 212 -21.27 -8.79 -3.34
C ILE A 212 -21.75 -10.11 -2.75
N ALA A 213 -22.98 -10.50 -3.04
CA ALA A 213 -23.57 -11.73 -2.54
C ALA A 213 -22.84 -12.97 -3.09
N ARG A 214 -22.58 -13.01 -4.40
CA ARG A 214 -21.84 -14.11 -5.03
C ARG A 214 -20.41 -14.20 -4.51
N ARG A 215 -19.74 -13.06 -4.38
CA ARG A 215 -18.39 -12.99 -3.79
C ARG A 215 -18.35 -13.50 -2.37
N ALA A 216 -19.33 -13.14 -1.53
CA ALA A 216 -19.42 -13.60 -0.15
C ALA A 216 -19.53 -15.13 -0.08
N VAL A 217 -20.41 -15.74 -0.88
CA VAL A 217 -20.57 -17.20 -0.89
C VAL A 217 -19.32 -17.91 -1.39
N ALA A 218 -18.74 -17.45 -2.50
CA ALA A 218 -17.53 -18.03 -3.06
C ALA A 218 -16.35 -17.96 -2.05
N LEU A 219 -16.16 -16.80 -1.45
CA LEU A 219 -15.10 -16.57 -0.46
C LEU A 219 -15.24 -17.48 0.75
N LEU A 220 -16.46 -17.63 1.32
CA LEU A 220 -16.67 -18.52 2.46
C LEU A 220 -16.22 -19.96 2.17
N PHE A 221 -16.57 -20.50 1.00
CA PHE A 221 -16.21 -21.89 0.68
C PHE A 221 -14.71 -22.08 0.52
N VAL A 222 -14.00 -21.11 -0.03
CA VAL A 222 -12.52 -21.17 -0.09
C VAL A 222 -11.90 -21.03 1.30
N ILE A 223 -12.42 -20.15 2.14
CA ILE A 223 -11.96 -20.02 3.54
C ILE A 223 -12.15 -21.33 4.29
N GLN A 224 -13.32 -22.00 4.14
CA GLN A 224 -13.59 -23.28 4.80
C GLN A 224 -12.64 -24.36 4.32
N PHE A 225 -12.42 -24.48 3.00
CA PHE A 225 -11.40 -25.39 2.46
C PHE A 225 -10.01 -25.09 3.01
N ALA A 226 -9.63 -23.82 3.10
CA ALA A 226 -8.34 -23.42 3.68
C ALA A 226 -8.24 -23.81 5.17
N CYS A 227 -9.32 -23.68 5.94
CA CYS A 227 -9.35 -24.15 7.33
C CYS A 227 -9.12 -25.66 7.43
N ASP A 228 -9.75 -26.46 6.58
CA ASP A 228 -9.56 -27.91 6.55
C ASP A 228 -8.10 -28.27 6.22
N VAL A 229 -7.51 -27.60 5.21
CA VAL A 229 -6.08 -27.76 4.85
C VAL A 229 -5.17 -27.41 6.04
N ALA A 230 -5.42 -26.29 6.71
CA ALA A 230 -4.62 -25.85 7.85
C ALA A 230 -4.74 -26.78 9.06
N GLN A 231 -5.88 -27.47 9.23
CA GLN A 231 -6.13 -28.45 10.28
C GLN A 231 -5.59 -29.84 9.93
N GLY A 232 -5.14 -30.06 8.69
CA GLY A 232 -4.62 -31.36 8.23
C GLY A 232 -5.71 -32.38 7.92
N GLU A 233 -6.91 -31.92 7.57
CA GLU A 233 -8.00 -32.78 7.12
C GLU A 233 -7.70 -33.40 5.74
N ASN A 234 -8.52 -34.35 5.29
CA ASN A 234 -8.35 -34.96 3.98
C ASN A 234 -8.61 -33.95 2.87
N VAL A 235 -7.53 -33.49 2.25
CA VAL A 235 -7.55 -32.42 1.22
C VAL A 235 -8.42 -32.79 0.02
N GLU A 236 -8.42 -34.06 -0.42
CA GLU A 236 -9.19 -34.51 -1.59
C GLU A 236 -10.70 -34.51 -1.27
N GLU A 237 -11.09 -35.07 -0.15
CA GLU A 237 -12.50 -35.10 0.26
C GLU A 237 -13.04 -33.70 0.53
N SER A 238 -12.26 -32.84 1.20
CA SER A 238 -12.64 -31.44 1.47
C SER A 238 -12.77 -30.66 0.19
N ARG A 239 -11.83 -30.79 -0.75
CA ARG A 239 -11.87 -30.14 -2.06
C ARG A 239 -13.14 -30.54 -2.82
N ASP A 240 -13.41 -31.81 -2.96
CA ASP A 240 -14.59 -32.30 -3.66
C ASP A 240 -15.88 -31.77 -3.05
N PHE A 241 -15.94 -31.71 -1.71
CA PHE A 241 -17.08 -31.12 -1.02
C PHE A 241 -17.27 -29.64 -1.37
N PHE A 242 -16.22 -28.80 -1.28
CA PHE A 242 -16.35 -27.37 -1.54
C PHE A 242 -16.53 -27.02 -3.00
N ILE A 243 -15.97 -27.80 -3.94
CA ILE A 243 -16.28 -27.65 -5.38
C ILE A 243 -17.77 -27.95 -5.61
N ASN A 244 -18.30 -29.00 -5.02
CA ASN A 244 -19.73 -29.31 -5.13
C ASN A 244 -20.62 -28.20 -4.54
N MET A 245 -20.18 -27.57 -3.45
CA MET A 245 -20.87 -26.40 -2.86
C MET A 245 -20.82 -25.18 -3.78
N LEU A 246 -19.66 -24.86 -4.36
CA LEU A 246 -19.52 -23.78 -5.34
C LEU A 246 -20.44 -23.95 -6.55
N HIS A 247 -20.53 -25.19 -7.07
CA HIS A 247 -21.45 -25.52 -8.17
C HIS A 247 -22.92 -25.41 -7.73
N LYS A 248 -23.25 -25.94 -6.54
CA LYS A 248 -24.62 -25.91 -6.00
C LYS A 248 -25.14 -24.46 -5.84
N TYR A 249 -24.27 -23.53 -5.42
CA TYR A 249 -24.62 -22.12 -5.27
C TYR A 249 -24.34 -21.29 -6.54
N GLU A 250 -23.83 -21.90 -7.60
CA GLU A 250 -23.52 -21.25 -8.89
C GLU A 250 -22.54 -20.06 -8.74
N VAL A 251 -21.51 -20.19 -7.89
CA VAL A 251 -20.58 -19.11 -7.56
C VAL A 251 -19.12 -19.43 -7.88
N GLU A 252 -18.81 -20.54 -8.53
CA GLU A 252 -17.44 -20.90 -8.91
C GLU A 252 -16.75 -19.82 -9.77
N ALA A 253 -17.50 -19.16 -10.65
CA ALA A 253 -17.01 -18.07 -11.49
C ALA A 253 -16.61 -16.82 -10.69
N ASN A 254 -16.99 -16.74 -9.43
CA ASN A 254 -16.69 -15.61 -8.52
C ASN A 254 -15.47 -15.84 -7.65
N LEU A 255 -14.75 -16.96 -7.85
CA LEU A 255 -13.41 -17.15 -7.30
C LEU A 255 -12.41 -16.24 -8.00
N THR A 256 -11.47 -15.72 -7.25
CA THR A 256 -10.29 -15.06 -7.83
C THR A 256 -9.33 -16.08 -8.44
N ASP A 257 -8.35 -15.62 -9.21
CA ASP A 257 -7.38 -16.52 -9.85
C ASP A 257 -6.52 -17.25 -8.78
N ASN A 258 -6.12 -16.56 -7.73
CA ASN A 258 -5.34 -17.16 -6.63
C ASN A 258 -6.18 -18.17 -5.82
N GLU A 259 -7.42 -17.84 -5.51
CA GLU A 259 -8.34 -18.76 -4.83
C GLU A 259 -8.61 -20.02 -5.65
N ARG A 260 -8.81 -19.85 -6.96
CA ARG A 260 -8.96 -20.97 -7.89
C ARG A 260 -7.69 -21.81 -7.92
N ALA A 261 -6.52 -21.19 -8.05
CA ALA A 261 -5.24 -21.89 -8.03
C ALA A 261 -5.05 -22.69 -6.72
N PHE A 262 -5.34 -22.09 -5.58
CA PHE A 262 -5.23 -22.74 -4.27
C PHE A 262 -6.21 -23.92 -4.13
N LEU A 263 -7.49 -23.75 -4.52
CA LEU A 263 -8.50 -24.78 -4.41
C LEU A 263 -8.17 -26.02 -5.25
N TYR A 264 -7.61 -25.81 -6.46
CA TYR A 264 -7.29 -26.90 -7.39
C TYR A 264 -5.87 -27.44 -7.27
N ASP A 265 -5.02 -26.88 -6.40
CA ASP A 265 -3.69 -27.43 -6.12
C ASP A 265 -3.81 -28.79 -5.43
N GLN A 266 -3.10 -29.78 -5.93
CA GLN A 266 -3.08 -31.14 -5.37
C GLN A 266 -2.39 -31.19 -3.98
N GLN A 267 -1.50 -30.23 -3.70
CA GLN A 267 -0.74 -30.13 -2.47
C GLN A 267 -0.74 -28.68 -1.95
N PRO A 268 -1.92 -28.16 -1.54
CA PRO A 268 -2.03 -26.75 -1.13
C PRO A 268 -1.10 -26.45 0.04
N ASN A 269 -0.48 -25.27 -0.01
CA ASN A 269 0.47 -24.84 0.99
C ASN A 269 -0.24 -24.47 2.31
N ALA A 270 0.23 -25.03 3.45
CA ALA A 270 -0.38 -24.78 4.76
C ALA A 270 -0.28 -23.30 5.20
N GLN A 271 0.81 -22.59 4.86
CA GLN A 271 0.93 -21.17 5.18
C GLN A 271 -0.05 -20.32 4.35
N GLU A 272 -0.25 -20.67 3.09
CA GLU A 272 -1.24 -20.04 2.23
C GLU A 272 -2.67 -20.28 2.75
N ALA A 273 -2.94 -21.49 3.21
CA ALA A 273 -4.21 -21.84 3.87
C ALA A 273 -4.47 -20.96 5.10
N ILE A 274 -3.46 -20.76 5.96
CA ILE A 274 -3.55 -19.85 7.10
C ILE A 274 -3.83 -18.41 6.63
N ASN A 275 -3.15 -17.93 5.60
CA ASN A 275 -3.36 -16.58 5.07
C ASN A 275 -4.79 -16.40 4.51
N ILE A 276 -5.31 -17.41 3.81
CA ILE A 276 -6.69 -17.38 3.28
C ILE A 276 -7.69 -17.41 4.44
N SER A 277 -7.43 -18.16 5.53
CA SER A 277 -8.34 -18.21 6.68
C SER A 277 -8.56 -16.84 7.34
N TRP A 278 -7.57 -15.93 7.29
CA TRP A 278 -7.73 -14.55 7.77
C TRP A 278 -8.80 -13.77 7.00
N GLN A 279 -9.12 -14.16 5.77
CA GLN A 279 -10.17 -13.53 4.97
C GLN A 279 -11.59 -13.73 5.56
N TYR A 280 -11.75 -14.47 6.67
CA TYR A 280 -12.99 -14.41 7.45
C TYR A 280 -13.39 -12.98 7.83
N GLU A 281 -12.42 -12.12 8.12
CA GLU A 281 -12.70 -10.71 8.43
C GLU A 281 -13.18 -9.92 7.21
N ALA A 282 -12.65 -10.24 6.03
CA ALA A 282 -13.15 -9.69 4.77
C ALA A 282 -14.58 -10.21 4.46
N TYR A 283 -14.81 -11.51 4.64
CA TYR A 283 -16.13 -12.11 4.51
C TYR A 283 -17.13 -11.51 5.51
N TRP A 284 -16.71 -11.25 6.75
CA TRP A 284 -17.53 -10.60 7.79
C TRP A 284 -18.03 -9.23 7.35
N ILE A 285 -17.19 -8.44 6.69
CA ILE A 285 -17.59 -7.17 6.07
C ILE A 285 -18.63 -7.39 4.97
N LEU A 286 -18.44 -8.38 4.09
CA LEU A 286 -19.41 -8.64 3.01
C LEU A 286 -20.80 -8.96 3.58
N ILE A 287 -20.91 -9.85 4.58
CA ILE A 287 -22.21 -10.18 5.19
C ILE A 287 -22.74 -9.05 6.06
N TRP A 288 -21.88 -8.18 6.62
CA TRP A 288 -22.32 -6.95 7.28
C TRP A 288 -22.98 -5.99 6.27
N VAL A 289 -22.37 -5.78 5.11
CA VAL A 289 -22.95 -4.95 4.03
C VAL A 289 -24.25 -5.52 3.53
N LEU A 290 -24.37 -6.84 3.44
CA LEU A 290 -25.58 -7.54 3.03
C LEU A 290 -26.68 -7.54 4.10
N GLY A 291 -26.40 -7.04 5.32
CA GLY A 291 -27.38 -6.83 6.39
C GLY A 291 -27.53 -8.00 7.36
N PHE A 292 -26.70 -9.02 7.31
CA PHE A 292 -26.76 -10.17 8.23
C PHE A 292 -26.10 -9.88 9.58
N VAL A 293 -25.06 -9.06 9.61
CA VAL A 293 -24.39 -8.61 10.83
C VAL A 293 -24.92 -7.24 11.22
N LYS A 294 -25.35 -7.07 12.48
CA LYS A 294 -25.96 -5.82 12.92
C LYS A 294 -24.96 -4.69 13.09
N GLU A 295 -23.87 -4.95 13.78
CA GLU A 295 -22.80 -3.98 14.10
C GLU A 295 -21.46 -4.66 13.94
N LEU A 296 -20.44 -3.92 13.55
CA LEU A 296 -19.05 -4.40 13.52
C LEU A 296 -18.40 -4.07 14.85
N ASP A 297 -17.90 -5.10 15.51
CA ASP A 297 -17.13 -4.94 16.73
C ASP A 297 -15.78 -4.27 16.46
N PHE A 298 -15.16 -3.74 17.52
CA PHE A 298 -13.81 -3.20 17.43
C PHE A 298 -12.85 -4.30 16.94
N PRO A 299 -11.85 -3.98 16.12
CA PRO A 299 -10.99 -4.99 15.48
C PRO A 299 -9.86 -5.48 16.40
N ASP A 300 -10.17 -5.90 17.61
CA ASP A 300 -9.25 -6.48 18.61
C ASP A 300 -9.38 -8.01 18.73
N GLU A 301 -10.55 -8.54 18.41
CA GLU A 301 -10.85 -9.96 18.39
C GLU A 301 -11.41 -10.39 17.02
N VAL A 302 -11.19 -11.64 16.65
CA VAL A 302 -11.72 -12.22 15.39
C VAL A 302 -13.24 -12.27 15.42
N CYS A 303 -13.86 -12.17 14.25
CA CYS A 303 -15.31 -12.22 14.08
C CYS A 303 -15.89 -13.56 14.55
N ASP A 304 -17.21 -13.61 14.79
CA ASP A 304 -17.93 -14.84 15.10
C ASP A 304 -17.99 -15.75 13.87
N CYS A 305 -16.98 -16.61 13.73
CA CYS A 305 -16.84 -17.54 12.60
C CYS A 305 -17.99 -18.55 12.55
N GLU A 306 -18.55 -18.96 13.70
CA GLU A 306 -19.67 -19.90 13.73
C GLU A 306 -20.92 -19.27 13.15
N TYR A 307 -21.26 -18.04 13.59
CA TYR A 307 -22.35 -17.30 13.00
C TYR A 307 -22.12 -16.98 11.53
N ALA A 308 -20.89 -16.62 11.16
CA ALA A 308 -20.49 -16.34 9.78
C ALA A 308 -20.78 -17.52 8.85
N ILE A 309 -20.48 -18.74 9.26
CA ILE A 309 -20.82 -19.97 8.52
C ILE A 309 -22.33 -20.16 8.43
N GLN A 310 -23.05 -19.95 9.54
CA GLN A 310 -24.50 -20.16 9.61
C GLN A 310 -25.28 -19.28 8.66
N VAL A 311 -24.81 -18.07 8.36
CA VAL A 311 -25.46 -17.15 7.41
C VAL A 311 -25.72 -17.78 6.04
N ILE A 312 -24.78 -18.59 5.54
CA ILE A 312 -24.95 -19.27 4.24
C ILE A 312 -25.46 -20.71 4.43
N SER A 313 -24.97 -21.46 5.43
CA SER A 313 -25.35 -22.86 5.61
C SER A 313 -26.84 -23.05 5.95
N ASN A 314 -27.50 -22.04 6.47
CA ASN A 314 -28.96 -22.03 6.71
C ASN A 314 -29.79 -21.86 5.41
N CYS A 315 -29.15 -21.66 4.27
CA CYS A 315 -29.79 -21.54 2.96
C CYS A 315 -29.47 -22.76 2.10
N GLU A 316 -30.46 -23.34 1.45
CA GLU A 316 -30.20 -24.49 0.56
C GLU A 316 -29.66 -24.07 -0.82
N THR A 317 -29.94 -22.84 -1.24
CA THR A 317 -29.55 -22.29 -2.55
C THR A 317 -29.10 -20.86 -2.46
N PHE A 318 -28.37 -20.39 -3.47
CA PHE A 318 -28.00 -18.96 -3.58
C PHE A 318 -29.24 -18.06 -3.60
N GLU A 319 -30.32 -18.46 -4.25
CA GLU A 319 -31.53 -17.65 -4.31
C GLU A 319 -32.16 -17.44 -2.93
N GLN A 320 -32.21 -18.46 -2.09
CA GLN A 320 -32.70 -18.35 -0.71
C GLN A 320 -31.86 -17.39 0.12
N PHE A 321 -30.54 -17.43 -0.02
CA PHE A 321 -29.63 -16.48 0.60
C PHE A 321 -29.88 -15.07 0.06
N TYR A 322 -29.92 -14.88 -1.25
CA TYR A 322 -30.07 -13.58 -1.91
C TYR A 322 -31.36 -12.86 -1.55
N LEU A 323 -32.48 -13.59 -1.38
CA LEU A 323 -33.78 -13.04 -1.00
C LEU A 323 -33.80 -12.49 0.44
N GLN A 324 -32.89 -12.89 1.32
CA GLN A 324 -32.82 -12.40 2.70
C GLN A 324 -32.01 -11.11 2.84
N ILE A 325 -31.30 -10.69 1.79
CA ILE A 325 -30.39 -9.55 1.84
C ILE A 325 -31.13 -8.22 2.00
N MET A 326 -30.81 -7.53 3.07
CA MET A 326 -31.20 -6.13 3.32
C MET A 326 -29.95 -5.26 3.34
N MET A 327 -29.48 -4.88 2.14
CA MET A 327 -28.22 -4.18 1.95
C MET A 327 -28.19 -2.85 2.73
N ARG A 328 -27.04 -2.57 3.37
CA ARG A 328 -26.80 -1.30 4.04
C ARG A 328 -26.74 -0.13 3.05
N SER A 329 -26.99 1.06 3.57
CA SER A 329 -26.86 2.28 2.78
C SER A 329 -25.40 2.53 2.37
N GLN A 330 -25.21 3.12 1.21
CA GLN A 330 -23.89 3.51 0.73
C GLN A 330 -23.16 4.43 1.73
N LYS A 331 -23.93 5.26 2.45
CA LYS A 331 -23.38 6.14 3.48
C LYS A 331 -22.75 5.36 4.63
N GLU A 332 -23.41 4.32 5.15
CA GLU A 332 -22.86 3.47 6.22
C GLU A 332 -21.59 2.77 5.77
N ILE A 333 -21.59 2.24 4.54
CA ILE A 333 -20.42 1.57 3.94
C ILE A 333 -19.25 2.54 3.81
N MET A 334 -19.49 3.75 3.33
CA MET A 334 -18.45 4.78 3.18
C MET A 334 -17.93 5.31 4.53
N ASP A 335 -18.81 5.45 5.53
CA ASP A 335 -18.41 5.85 6.89
C ASP A 335 -17.49 4.79 7.50
N GLU A 336 -17.79 3.50 7.33
CA GLU A 336 -16.96 2.41 7.84
C GLU A 336 -15.66 2.27 7.04
N ALA A 337 -15.68 2.46 5.71
CA ALA A 337 -14.48 2.46 4.89
C ALA A 337 -13.49 3.57 5.31
N ASP A 338 -13.95 4.78 5.61
CA ASP A 338 -13.10 5.86 6.12
C ASP A 338 -12.54 5.54 7.52
N LYS A 339 -13.34 4.92 8.37
CA LYS A 339 -12.92 4.50 9.71
C LYS A 339 -11.82 3.45 9.63
N ILE A 340 -12.04 2.36 8.90
CA ILE A 340 -11.04 1.29 8.78
C ILE A 340 -9.75 1.76 8.09
N PHE A 341 -9.84 2.67 7.12
CA PHE A 341 -8.68 3.29 6.48
C PHE A 341 -7.78 3.98 7.50
N ARG A 342 -8.36 4.76 8.41
CA ARG A 342 -7.61 5.49 9.43
C ARG A 342 -7.12 4.60 10.57
N LEU A 343 -7.87 3.54 10.92
CA LEU A 343 -7.42 2.52 11.86
C LEU A 343 -6.20 1.77 11.29
N HIS A 344 -6.20 1.45 10.00
CA HIS A 344 -5.06 0.79 9.36
C HIS A 344 -3.82 1.70 9.39
N TRP A 345 -3.96 2.99 9.06
CA TRP A 345 -2.86 3.94 9.23
C TRP A 345 -2.30 3.93 10.65
N ALA A 346 -3.14 3.93 11.67
CA ALA A 346 -2.72 3.93 13.06
C ALA A 346 -1.93 2.65 13.42
N CYS A 347 -2.32 1.49 12.90
CA CYS A 347 -1.56 0.23 13.06
C CYS A 347 -0.19 0.33 12.37
N VAL A 348 -0.15 0.80 11.12
CA VAL A 348 1.08 0.95 10.34
C VAL A 348 2.02 1.96 11.00
N ASP A 349 1.53 3.13 11.44
CA ASP A 349 2.33 4.14 12.13
C ASP A 349 2.97 3.57 13.41
N ASN A 350 2.20 2.84 14.23
CA ASN A 350 2.73 2.20 15.42
C ASN A 350 3.75 1.10 15.08
N ARG A 351 3.50 0.28 14.07
CA ARG A 351 4.43 -0.76 13.62
C ARG A 351 5.74 -0.17 13.15
N ILE A 352 5.71 0.90 12.35
CA ILE A 352 6.91 1.63 11.90
C ILE A 352 7.70 2.19 13.09
N GLN A 353 7.01 2.60 14.17
CA GLN A 353 7.64 3.09 15.39
C GLN A 353 7.98 1.98 16.41
N GLU A 354 7.91 0.71 15.98
CA GLU A 354 8.18 -0.47 16.83
C GLU A 354 7.32 -0.50 18.10
N ARG A 355 6.09 0.00 18.02
CA ARG A 355 5.09 -0.02 19.09
C ARG A 355 4.01 -1.04 18.78
N PRO A 356 3.37 -1.63 19.81
CA PRO A 356 2.22 -2.50 19.61
C PRO A 356 1.08 -1.74 18.92
N ALA A 357 0.20 -2.49 18.25
CA ALA A 357 -1.00 -1.91 17.64
C ALA A 357 -1.81 -1.10 18.68
N PRO A 358 -2.35 0.07 18.30
CA PRO A 358 -3.03 0.95 19.26
C PRO A 358 -4.27 0.27 19.88
N VAL A 359 -4.48 0.51 21.17
CA VAL A 359 -5.66 0.05 21.94
C VAL A 359 -6.03 -1.43 21.75
N GLY A 360 -5.03 -2.28 21.52
CA GLY A 360 -5.20 -3.73 21.38
C GLY A 360 -5.71 -4.19 20.01
N MET A 361 -5.79 -3.31 19.00
CA MET A 361 -6.20 -3.72 17.65
C MET A 361 -5.34 -4.87 17.12
N ASN A 362 -5.95 -5.74 16.33
CA ASN A 362 -5.27 -6.71 15.51
C ASN A 362 -5.14 -6.17 14.08
N GLU A 363 -3.93 -5.88 13.64
CA GLU A 363 -3.66 -5.31 12.30
C GLU A 363 -4.17 -6.21 11.18
N SER A 364 -4.09 -7.55 11.32
CA SER A 364 -4.60 -8.48 10.31
C SER A 364 -6.11 -8.38 10.12
N ILE A 365 -6.86 -8.20 11.21
CA ILE A 365 -8.31 -7.93 11.15
C ILE A 365 -8.59 -6.64 10.40
N VAL A 366 -7.87 -5.56 10.76
CA VAL A 366 -8.02 -4.25 10.14
C VAL A 366 -7.72 -4.31 8.64
N MET A 367 -6.66 -5.02 8.24
CA MET A 367 -6.27 -5.20 6.84
C MET A 367 -7.34 -5.93 6.02
N GLU A 368 -7.86 -7.04 6.52
CA GLU A 368 -8.86 -7.82 5.79
C GLU A 368 -10.21 -7.08 5.70
N ARG A 369 -10.62 -6.39 6.76
CA ARG A 369 -11.79 -5.51 6.72
C ARG A 369 -11.61 -4.37 5.71
N ARG A 370 -10.41 -3.77 5.64
CA ARG A 370 -10.08 -2.75 4.64
C ARG A 370 -10.14 -3.30 3.23
N ARG A 371 -9.58 -4.48 2.96
CA ARG A 371 -9.65 -5.16 1.67
C ARG A 371 -11.08 -5.21 1.14
N ALA A 372 -12.00 -5.75 1.94
CA ALA A 372 -13.39 -5.89 1.55
C ALA A 372 -14.07 -4.53 1.31
N LEU A 373 -13.90 -3.57 2.22
CA LEU A 373 -14.53 -2.25 2.11
C LEU A 373 -14.01 -1.47 0.89
N PHE A 374 -12.72 -1.52 0.60
CA PHE A 374 -12.13 -0.82 -0.55
C PHE A 374 -12.55 -1.44 -1.88
N TRP A 375 -12.63 -2.78 -1.94
CA TRP A 375 -13.22 -3.46 -3.09
C TRP A 375 -14.69 -3.08 -3.30
N LEU A 376 -15.48 -3.05 -2.22
CA LEU A 376 -16.91 -2.70 -2.26
C LEU A 376 -17.17 -1.30 -2.82
N ILE A 377 -16.38 -0.31 -2.44
CA ILE A 377 -16.53 1.08 -2.90
C ILE A 377 -15.86 1.35 -4.25
N GLY A 378 -15.25 0.35 -4.87
CA GLY A 378 -14.53 0.49 -6.15
C GLY A 378 -13.34 1.45 -6.05
N HIS A 379 -12.63 1.44 -4.91
CA HIS A 379 -11.48 2.31 -4.69
C HIS A 379 -10.44 2.11 -5.79
N GLN A 380 -10.08 3.17 -6.50
CA GLN A 380 -9.11 3.18 -7.61
C GLN A 380 -9.38 2.14 -8.73
N ASN A 381 -10.58 1.57 -8.81
CA ASN A 381 -10.96 0.47 -9.70
C ASN A 381 -10.12 -0.80 -9.51
N GLU A 382 -9.57 -1.01 -8.32
CA GLU A 382 -8.78 -2.18 -7.98
C GLU A 382 -9.67 -3.43 -7.81
N GLU A 383 -9.14 -4.58 -8.20
CA GLU A 383 -9.79 -5.86 -7.99
C GLU A 383 -9.38 -6.46 -6.63
N TRP A 384 -10.11 -7.48 -6.17
CA TRP A 384 -9.97 -8.08 -4.83
C TRP A 384 -8.52 -8.39 -4.41
N GLU A 385 -7.73 -8.94 -5.33
CA GLU A 385 -6.35 -9.34 -5.07
C GLU A 385 -5.35 -8.19 -5.13
N THR A 386 -5.73 -7.09 -5.78
CA THR A 386 -4.83 -5.96 -6.05
C THR A 386 -5.14 -4.73 -5.19
N ILE A 387 -6.10 -4.83 -4.26
CA ILE A 387 -6.44 -3.73 -3.36
C ILE A 387 -5.17 -3.26 -2.63
N SER A 388 -4.82 -1.99 -2.86
CA SER A 388 -3.67 -1.37 -2.20
C SER A 388 -3.89 -1.26 -0.69
N MET A 389 -2.89 -1.66 0.08
CA MET A 389 -2.85 -1.50 1.53
C MET A 389 -2.02 -0.28 1.96
N ASP A 390 -1.70 0.62 1.02
CA ASP A 390 -0.97 1.87 1.31
C ASP A 390 -1.77 2.79 2.23
N THR A 391 -1.09 3.37 3.22
CA THR A 391 -1.69 4.29 4.20
C THR A 391 -0.84 5.53 4.40
#